data_b76b06798583e6c263e4bc216e268f8f
#
_entry.id   b76b06798583e6c263e4bc216e268f8f
#
_cell.length_a   1.000
_cell.length_b   1.000
_cell.length_c   1.000
_cell.angle_alpha   90.00
_cell.angle_beta   90.00
_cell.angle_gamma   90.00
#
_symmetry.space_group_name_H-M   'P 1'
#
loop_
_entity.id
_entity.type
_entity.pdbx_description
1 polymer ?
#
loop_
_entity_poly.entity_id
_entity_poly.type
_entity_poly.pdbx_seq_one_letter_code
_entity_poly.pdbx_strand_id
1 'polypeptide(L)'
;ATSDETFKTRVITDFETGSEPDVLFFFNGADANSFIEADKVVSIDEIRAEYPDYASNMNDDLITDSLVDGKKYAVPVNGFWEAMFVNKEVLDAAGVEVPGADYTMDMFKEDCQKIKDAGYTPIAAALGNIPHYWWEYAIFNHDTPENHVQVPAGIEDAASWVDGMLDIKELYELGYFPDNTLSATDDETFAMFVDSKA
;
A
#
# COMPACT_ATOMS: atom_id res chain seq x y z
N ALA A 1 4.70 -14.77 -15.56
CA ALA A 1 4.97 -13.52 -14.86
C ALA A 1 5.76 -13.81 -13.59
N THR A 2 6.71 -12.98 -13.28
CA THR A 2 7.60 -13.14 -12.11
C THR A 2 7.40 -12.07 -11.06
N SER A 3 6.59 -11.05 -11.35
CA SER A 3 6.21 -9.96 -10.45
C SER A 3 4.80 -9.47 -10.77
N ASP A 4 4.21 -8.73 -9.85
CA ASP A 4 2.89 -8.13 -10.02
C ASP A 4 2.85 -7.17 -11.22
N GLU A 5 3.87 -6.35 -11.38
CA GLU A 5 3.98 -5.41 -12.50
C GLU A 5 4.08 -6.11 -13.86
N THR A 6 4.86 -7.18 -13.94
CA THR A 6 4.95 -8.00 -15.15
C THR A 6 3.61 -8.68 -15.45
N PHE A 7 2.89 -9.10 -14.42
CA PHE A 7 1.57 -9.70 -14.56
C PHE A 7 0.54 -8.68 -15.03
N LYS A 8 0.47 -7.50 -14.43
CA LYS A 8 -0.42 -6.40 -14.86
C LYS A 8 -0.23 -6.06 -16.33
N THR A 9 1.01 -5.83 -16.75
CA THR A 9 1.34 -5.55 -18.15
C THR A 9 0.89 -6.68 -19.09
N ARG A 10 1.07 -7.93 -18.69
CA ARG A 10 0.65 -9.09 -19.46
C ARG A 10 -0.87 -9.14 -19.61
N VAL A 11 -1.61 -8.94 -18.52
CA VAL A 11 -3.09 -8.96 -18.55
C VAL A 11 -3.63 -7.87 -19.47
N ILE A 12 -3.11 -6.65 -19.39
CA ILE A 12 -3.51 -5.55 -20.29
C ILE A 12 -3.30 -5.96 -21.75
N THR A 13 -2.14 -6.50 -22.09
CA THR A 13 -1.84 -6.96 -23.45
C THR A 13 -2.78 -8.07 -23.91
N ASP A 14 -3.10 -9.03 -23.05
CA ASP A 14 -4.01 -10.13 -23.37
C ASP A 14 -5.42 -9.59 -23.70
N PHE A 15 -5.92 -8.59 -22.96
CA PHE A 15 -7.19 -7.90 -23.27
C PHE A 15 -7.14 -7.10 -24.58
N GLU A 16 -6.04 -6.38 -24.85
CA GLU A 16 -5.86 -5.63 -26.09
C GLU A 16 -5.83 -6.53 -27.33
N THR A 17 -5.31 -7.74 -27.18
CA THR A 17 -5.16 -8.70 -28.30
C THR A 17 -6.30 -9.71 -28.41
N GLY A 18 -7.32 -9.66 -27.53
CA GLY A 18 -8.42 -10.61 -27.50
C GLY A 18 -7.97 -12.02 -27.09
N SER A 19 -6.96 -12.12 -26.24
CA SER A 19 -6.38 -13.37 -25.73
C SER A 19 -6.58 -13.49 -24.21
N GLU A 20 -7.49 -12.68 -23.66
CA GLU A 20 -7.81 -12.66 -22.25
C GLU A 20 -8.33 -14.03 -21.77
N PRO A 21 -7.99 -14.44 -20.53
CA PRO A 21 -8.51 -15.66 -19.93
C PRO A 21 -9.97 -15.48 -19.48
N ASP A 22 -10.73 -16.58 -19.40
CA ASP A 22 -12.11 -16.57 -18.88
C ASP A 22 -12.18 -16.21 -17.39
N VAL A 23 -11.14 -16.53 -16.63
CA VAL A 23 -11.00 -16.20 -15.20
C VAL A 23 -9.58 -15.73 -14.95
N LEU A 24 -9.45 -14.61 -14.26
CA LEU A 24 -8.14 -14.06 -13.93
C LEU A 24 -8.08 -13.60 -12.46
N PHE A 25 -6.88 -13.63 -11.89
CA PHE A 25 -6.56 -12.88 -10.69
C PHE A 25 -6.11 -11.48 -11.10
N PHE A 26 -6.70 -10.44 -10.51
CA PHE A 26 -6.31 -9.06 -10.78
C PHE A 26 -6.58 -8.17 -9.57
N PHE A 27 -5.93 -7.02 -9.54
CA PHE A 27 -6.19 -6.02 -8.52
C PHE A 27 -7.49 -5.28 -8.82
N ASN A 28 -8.36 -5.17 -7.81
CA ASN A 28 -9.59 -4.41 -7.90
C ASN A 28 -9.30 -2.90 -7.70
N GLY A 29 -10.33 -2.06 -7.78
CA GLY A 29 -10.20 -0.61 -7.69
C GLY A 29 -9.73 0.01 -9.01
N ALA A 30 -8.87 1.01 -8.96
CA ALA A 30 -8.45 1.79 -10.13
C ALA A 30 -7.81 0.96 -11.25
N ASP A 31 -7.07 -0.09 -10.91
CA ASP A 31 -6.42 -0.97 -11.89
C ASP A 31 -7.42 -1.70 -12.79
N ALA A 32 -8.62 -1.98 -12.30
CA ALA A 32 -9.67 -2.68 -13.05
C ALA A 32 -10.56 -1.74 -13.89
N ASN A 33 -10.50 -0.41 -13.67
CA ASN A 33 -11.43 0.53 -14.29
C ASN A 33 -11.47 0.42 -15.82
N SER A 34 -10.32 0.31 -16.48
CA SER A 34 -10.26 0.22 -17.94
C SER A 34 -10.97 -1.02 -18.52
N PHE A 35 -10.95 -2.13 -17.78
CA PHE A 35 -11.66 -3.36 -18.21
C PHE A 35 -13.16 -3.24 -17.98
N ILE A 36 -13.58 -2.55 -16.93
CA ILE A 36 -14.99 -2.28 -16.61
C ILE A 36 -15.57 -1.30 -17.65
N GLU A 37 -14.89 -0.20 -17.91
CA GLU A 37 -15.30 0.80 -18.91
C GLU A 37 -15.39 0.23 -20.34
N ALA A 38 -14.54 -0.76 -20.65
CA ALA A 38 -14.54 -1.45 -21.94
C ALA A 38 -15.55 -2.62 -22.01
N ASP A 39 -16.37 -2.85 -20.96
CA ASP A 39 -17.33 -3.95 -20.86
C ASP A 39 -16.68 -5.33 -21.09
N LYS A 40 -15.49 -5.53 -20.51
CA LYS A 40 -14.68 -6.74 -20.66
C LYS A 40 -14.76 -7.70 -19.48
N VAL A 41 -15.38 -7.28 -18.39
CA VAL A 41 -15.54 -8.06 -17.16
C VAL A 41 -17.01 -8.09 -16.75
N VAL A 42 -17.43 -9.21 -16.18
CA VAL A 42 -18.81 -9.44 -15.78
C VAL A 42 -18.99 -9.07 -14.31
N SER A 43 -20.05 -8.35 -13.97
CA SER A 43 -20.33 -8.00 -12.58
C SER A 43 -20.80 -9.22 -11.76
N ILE A 44 -20.58 -9.17 -10.45
CA ILE A 44 -21.08 -10.20 -9.52
C ILE A 44 -22.60 -10.32 -9.57
N ASP A 45 -23.32 -9.20 -9.76
CA ASP A 45 -24.78 -9.19 -9.87
C ASP A 45 -25.26 -9.93 -11.12
N GLU A 46 -24.59 -9.77 -12.26
CA GLU A 46 -24.91 -10.51 -13.49
C GLU A 46 -24.65 -12.01 -13.31
N ILE A 47 -23.56 -12.40 -12.67
CA ILE A 47 -23.29 -13.80 -12.35
C ILE A 47 -24.37 -14.37 -11.42
N ARG A 48 -24.73 -13.64 -10.37
CA ARG A 48 -25.76 -14.06 -9.40
C ARG A 48 -27.18 -14.10 -9.98
N ALA A 49 -27.45 -13.36 -11.04
CA ALA A 49 -28.73 -13.47 -11.75
C ALA A 49 -28.93 -14.85 -12.36
N GLU A 50 -27.87 -15.52 -12.79
CA GLU A 50 -27.89 -16.88 -13.32
C GLU A 50 -27.53 -17.93 -12.27
N TYR A 51 -26.60 -17.62 -11.37
CA TYR A 51 -26.09 -18.50 -10.31
C TYR A 51 -26.25 -17.84 -8.93
N PRO A 52 -27.47 -17.86 -8.33
CA PRO A 52 -27.78 -17.09 -7.10
C PRO A 52 -26.86 -17.36 -5.91
N ASP A 53 -26.29 -18.57 -5.83
CA ASP A 53 -25.40 -18.97 -4.73
C ASP A 53 -23.91 -18.61 -5.00
N TYR A 54 -23.60 -17.93 -6.10
CA TYR A 54 -22.21 -17.57 -6.41
C TYR A 54 -21.61 -16.66 -5.33
N ALA A 55 -20.51 -17.10 -4.73
CA ALA A 55 -19.80 -16.42 -3.64
C ALA A 55 -20.67 -16.10 -2.41
N SER A 56 -21.78 -16.83 -2.18
CA SER A 56 -22.69 -16.63 -1.04
C SER A 56 -22.05 -17.00 0.32
N ASN A 57 -20.91 -17.67 0.30
CA ASN A 57 -20.10 -17.98 1.48
C ASN A 57 -19.16 -16.84 1.90
N MET A 58 -19.15 -15.73 1.19
CA MET A 58 -18.39 -14.53 1.50
C MET A 58 -19.29 -13.42 2.02
N ASN A 59 -18.74 -12.55 2.87
CA ASN A 59 -19.42 -11.32 3.23
C ASN A 59 -19.26 -10.31 2.07
N ASP A 60 -20.37 -9.79 1.55
CA ASP A 60 -20.39 -8.83 0.45
C ASP A 60 -19.68 -7.50 0.80
N ASP A 61 -19.57 -7.17 2.09
CA ASP A 61 -18.80 -5.99 2.54
C ASP A 61 -17.29 -6.10 2.27
N LEU A 62 -16.80 -7.32 1.99
CA LEU A 62 -15.39 -7.55 1.58
C LEU A 62 -15.19 -7.31 0.09
N ILE A 63 -16.25 -7.15 -0.68
CA ILE A 63 -16.19 -6.92 -2.13
C ILE A 63 -16.32 -5.43 -2.39
N THR A 64 -15.23 -4.81 -2.83
CA THR A 64 -15.19 -3.37 -3.10
C THR A 64 -16.06 -2.99 -4.30
N ASP A 65 -16.83 -1.91 -4.16
CA ASP A 65 -17.60 -1.33 -5.25
C ASP A 65 -16.67 -0.66 -6.27
N SER A 66 -16.98 -0.80 -7.55
CA SER A 66 -16.29 -0.10 -8.62
C SER A 66 -16.57 1.40 -8.57
N LEU A 67 -15.53 2.22 -8.74
CA LEU A 67 -15.66 3.67 -8.89
C LEU A 67 -16.27 4.09 -10.25
N VAL A 68 -16.33 3.17 -11.21
CA VAL A 68 -16.89 3.44 -12.55
C VAL A 68 -18.42 3.50 -12.50
N ASP A 69 -19.06 2.54 -11.84
CA ASP A 69 -20.51 2.38 -11.87
C ASP A 69 -21.15 1.88 -10.55
N GLY A 70 -20.34 1.71 -9.51
CA GLY A 70 -20.79 1.27 -8.19
C GLY A 70 -21.15 -0.21 -8.10
N LYS A 71 -20.86 -1.02 -9.13
CA LYS A 71 -21.08 -2.46 -9.10
C LYS A 71 -19.86 -3.20 -8.57
N LYS A 72 -20.04 -4.49 -8.23
CA LYS A 72 -18.98 -5.39 -7.78
C LYS A 72 -18.54 -6.30 -8.91
N TYR A 73 -17.23 -6.39 -9.16
CA TYR A 73 -16.67 -7.13 -10.29
C TYR A 73 -15.70 -8.25 -9.91
N ALA A 74 -15.23 -8.29 -8.68
CA ALA A 74 -14.25 -9.26 -8.26
C ALA A 74 -14.63 -9.90 -6.93
N VAL A 75 -14.25 -11.17 -6.74
CA VAL A 75 -14.37 -11.88 -5.48
C VAL A 75 -13.00 -11.89 -4.82
N PRO A 76 -12.85 -11.40 -3.57
CA PRO A 76 -11.56 -11.39 -2.88
C PRO A 76 -11.09 -12.82 -2.61
N VAL A 77 -9.83 -13.12 -2.97
CA VAL A 77 -9.23 -14.44 -2.74
C VAL A 77 -8.24 -14.44 -1.58
N ASN A 78 -7.73 -13.27 -1.22
CA ASN A 78 -6.89 -13.03 -0.05
C ASN A 78 -7.01 -11.57 0.38
N GLY A 79 -6.44 -11.26 1.53
CA GLY A 79 -6.27 -9.90 2.02
C GLY A 79 -5.06 -9.84 2.94
N PHE A 80 -4.65 -8.64 3.31
CA PHE A 80 -3.54 -8.38 4.22
C PHE A 80 -3.84 -7.17 5.09
N TRP A 81 -3.07 -7.07 6.15
CA TRP A 81 -3.03 -5.89 7.01
C TRP A 81 -1.65 -5.26 6.88
N GLU A 82 -1.62 -4.00 6.61
CA GLU A 82 -0.38 -3.23 6.70
C GLU A 82 -0.07 -2.95 8.16
N ALA A 83 1.19 -3.11 8.54
CA ALA A 83 1.63 -2.87 9.89
C ALA A 83 3.10 -2.43 9.89
N MET A 84 3.46 -1.58 10.84
CA MET A 84 4.85 -1.25 11.10
C MET A 84 5.48 -2.37 11.93
N PHE A 85 6.49 -3.01 11.38
CA PHE A 85 7.30 -4.00 12.10
C PHE A 85 8.44 -3.31 12.81
N VAL A 86 8.71 -3.72 14.04
CA VAL A 86 9.81 -3.19 14.85
C VAL A 86 10.82 -4.27 15.17
N ASN A 87 12.10 -3.96 15.03
CA ASN A 87 13.18 -4.85 15.44
C ASN A 87 13.49 -4.61 16.91
N LYS A 88 13.10 -5.55 17.76
CA LYS A 88 13.24 -5.42 19.20
C LYS A 88 14.70 -5.31 19.66
N GLU A 89 15.64 -5.97 18.96
CA GLU A 89 17.07 -5.89 19.32
C GLU A 89 17.60 -4.48 19.08
N VAL A 90 17.20 -3.84 17.99
CA VAL A 90 17.57 -2.45 17.67
C VAL A 90 16.94 -1.48 18.67
N LEU A 91 15.64 -1.65 18.99
CA LEU A 91 14.97 -0.83 19.99
C LEU A 91 15.65 -0.93 21.36
N ASP A 92 15.92 -2.14 21.83
CA ASP A 92 16.59 -2.39 23.11
C ASP A 92 18.00 -1.76 23.13
N ALA A 93 18.77 -1.87 22.05
CA ALA A 93 20.09 -1.27 21.92
C ALA A 93 20.05 0.26 21.91
N ALA A 94 19.02 0.86 21.36
CA ALA A 94 18.81 2.30 21.31
C ALA A 94 18.11 2.87 22.56
N GLY A 95 17.67 2.01 23.48
CA GLY A 95 16.90 2.41 24.67
C GLY A 95 15.51 2.96 24.33
N VAL A 96 14.89 2.41 23.29
CA VAL A 96 13.56 2.77 22.81
C VAL A 96 12.56 1.69 23.24
N GLU A 97 11.43 2.10 23.77
CA GLU A 97 10.34 1.17 24.11
C GLU A 97 9.52 0.81 22.86
N VAL A 98 8.90 -0.37 22.87
CA VAL A 98 7.98 -0.77 21.79
C VAL A 98 6.80 0.19 21.77
N PRO A 99 6.44 0.79 20.61
CA PRO A 99 5.34 1.74 20.48
C PRO A 99 4.01 1.21 21.01
N GLY A 100 3.30 2.04 21.77
CA GLY A 100 1.96 1.77 22.27
C GLY A 100 0.86 2.47 21.47
N ALA A 101 -0.39 2.37 21.96
CA ALA A 101 -1.56 2.92 21.25
C ALA A 101 -1.57 4.46 21.12
N ASP A 102 -0.88 5.16 22.04
CA ASP A 102 -0.81 6.63 22.06
C ASP A 102 0.45 7.18 21.34
N TYR A 103 1.08 6.36 20.51
CA TYR A 103 2.30 6.73 19.82
C TYR A 103 2.06 7.77 18.72
N THR A 104 2.76 8.89 18.80
CA THR A 104 2.61 10.03 17.89
C THR A 104 3.77 10.15 16.92
N MET A 105 3.61 10.95 15.85
CA MET A 105 4.68 11.26 14.91
C MET A 105 5.89 11.94 15.59
N ASP A 106 5.66 12.80 16.59
CA ASP A 106 6.75 13.43 17.32
C ASP A 106 7.55 12.40 18.15
N MET A 107 6.87 11.47 18.82
CA MET A 107 7.50 10.36 19.52
C MET A 107 8.28 9.47 18.55
N PHE A 108 7.72 9.19 17.38
CA PHE A 108 8.39 8.43 16.34
C PHE A 108 9.69 9.10 15.88
N LYS A 109 9.68 10.42 15.64
CA LYS A 109 10.90 11.18 15.28
C LYS A 109 11.95 11.16 16.40
N GLU A 110 11.52 11.31 17.65
CA GLU A 110 12.44 11.21 18.80
C GLU A 110 13.09 9.83 18.90
N ASP A 111 12.33 8.77 18.71
CA ASP A 111 12.83 7.40 18.74
C ASP A 111 13.72 7.08 17.53
N CYS A 112 13.37 7.55 16.34
CA CYS A 112 14.25 7.48 15.17
C CYS A 112 15.61 8.17 15.45
N GLN A 113 15.61 9.31 16.14
CA GLN A 113 16.88 9.98 16.50
C GLN A 113 17.72 9.15 17.48
N LYS A 114 17.09 8.54 18.50
CA LYS A 114 17.79 7.63 19.43
C LYS A 114 18.40 6.42 18.71
N ILE A 115 17.63 5.82 17.79
CA ILE A 115 18.08 4.68 16.98
C ILE A 115 19.28 5.08 16.11
N LYS A 116 19.21 6.25 15.46
CA LYS A 116 20.31 6.80 14.67
C LYS A 116 21.55 7.09 15.52
N ASP A 117 21.38 7.69 16.70
CA ASP A 117 22.49 7.99 17.62
C ASP A 117 23.15 6.71 18.17
N ALA A 118 22.40 5.61 18.25
CA ALA A 118 22.91 4.30 18.57
C ALA A 118 23.65 3.60 17.42
N GLY A 119 23.67 4.20 16.23
CA GLY A 119 24.40 3.73 15.05
C GLY A 119 23.62 2.79 14.14
N TYR A 120 22.29 2.77 14.26
CA TYR A 120 21.38 1.99 13.41
C TYR A 120 20.67 2.88 12.40
N THR A 121 20.11 2.27 11.36
CA THR A 121 19.20 2.95 10.44
C THR A 121 17.80 2.92 11.04
N PRO A 122 17.14 4.06 11.31
CA PRO A 122 15.83 4.07 11.96
C PRO A 122 14.72 3.40 11.16
N ILE A 123 14.73 3.55 9.82
CA ILE A 123 13.65 3.10 8.94
C ILE A 123 14.25 2.32 7.77
N ALA A 124 13.94 1.02 7.69
CA ALA A 124 14.33 0.19 6.54
C ALA A 124 13.25 0.27 5.45
N ALA A 125 13.38 1.21 4.54
CA ALA A 125 12.43 1.37 3.44
C ALA A 125 13.12 1.69 2.11
N ALA A 126 12.57 1.16 1.01
CA ALA A 126 12.99 1.41 -0.36
C ALA A 126 12.01 2.38 -1.03
N LEU A 127 12.14 3.69 -0.74
CA LEU A 127 11.20 4.72 -1.21
C LEU A 127 11.15 4.86 -2.74
N GLY A 128 12.18 4.41 -3.47
CA GLY A 128 12.18 4.42 -4.93
C GLY A 128 11.41 3.26 -5.55
N ASN A 129 11.07 2.22 -4.76
CA ASN A 129 10.43 1.01 -5.25
C ASN A 129 8.97 0.88 -4.78
N ILE A 130 8.74 0.84 -3.47
CA ILE A 130 7.38 0.73 -2.88
C ILE A 130 7.15 1.84 -1.86
N PRO A 131 7.01 3.10 -2.28
CA PRO A 131 6.84 4.21 -1.35
C PRO A 131 5.43 4.30 -0.75
N HIS A 132 4.42 3.72 -1.40
CA HIS A 132 3.00 3.97 -1.12
C HIS A 132 2.61 3.60 0.31
N TYR A 133 3.10 2.52 0.90
CA TYR A 133 2.79 2.17 2.29
C TYR A 133 3.17 3.27 3.28
N TRP A 134 4.36 3.83 3.15
CA TRP A 134 4.82 4.94 3.99
C TRP A 134 4.03 6.22 3.73
N TRP A 135 3.69 6.49 2.47
CA TRP A 135 2.93 7.67 2.09
C TRP A 135 1.48 7.59 2.55
N GLU A 136 0.86 6.43 2.48
CA GLU A 136 -0.48 6.19 3.00
C GLU A 136 -0.57 6.47 4.50
N TYR A 137 0.34 5.90 5.29
CA TYR A 137 0.41 6.20 6.72
C TYR A 137 0.63 7.68 7.01
N ALA A 138 1.53 8.35 6.29
CA ALA A 138 1.78 9.77 6.48
C ALA A 138 0.56 10.62 6.12
N ILE A 139 -0.12 10.32 5.01
CA ILE A 139 -1.34 11.02 4.59
C ILE A 139 -2.46 10.82 5.63
N PHE A 140 -2.65 9.60 6.12
CA PHE A 140 -3.70 9.30 7.11
C PHE A 140 -3.46 9.90 8.50
N ASN A 141 -2.25 10.38 8.79
CA ASN A 141 -2.00 11.18 9.99
C ASN A 141 -2.66 12.57 9.92
N HIS A 142 -3.00 13.05 8.73
CA HIS A 142 -3.55 14.38 8.50
C HIS A 142 -5.05 14.38 8.19
N ASP A 143 -5.63 13.20 7.88
CA ASP A 143 -7.04 13.07 7.56
C ASP A 143 -7.52 11.62 7.77
N THR A 144 -8.81 11.37 7.50
CA THR A 144 -9.42 10.04 7.65
C THR A 144 -9.38 9.24 6.34
N PRO A 145 -9.38 7.90 6.41
CA PRO A 145 -9.38 7.05 5.21
C PRO A 145 -10.56 7.33 4.26
N GLU A 146 -11.71 7.73 4.78
CA GLU A 146 -12.91 8.03 3.99
C GLU A 146 -12.69 9.17 2.99
N ASN A 147 -11.78 10.10 3.31
CA ASN A 147 -11.45 11.23 2.44
C ASN A 147 -10.35 10.87 1.41
N HIS A 148 -9.82 9.64 1.44
CA HIS A 148 -8.70 9.19 0.59
C HIS A 148 -9.08 8.05 -0.36
N VAL A 149 -10.36 7.87 -0.64
CA VAL A 149 -10.87 6.84 -1.57
C VAL A 149 -10.44 7.12 -3.02
N GLN A 150 -10.20 8.38 -3.35
CA GLN A 150 -9.77 8.83 -4.67
C GLN A 150 -8.60 9.80 -4.58
N VAL A 151 -7.76 9.81 -5.61
CA VAL A 151 -6.72 10.81 -5.76
C VAL A 151 -7.37 12.20 -5.91
N PRO A 152 -6.91 13.24 -5.19
CA PRO A 152 -7.42 14.59 -5.31
C PRO A 152 -7.40 15.11 -6.75
N ALA A 153 -8.45 15.81 -7.16
CA ALA A 153 -8.54 16.37 -8.51
C ALA A 153 -7.58 17.54 -8.76
N GLY A 154 -7.22 18.28 -7.69
CA GLY A 154 -6.29 19.41 -7.75
C GLY A 154 -5.52 19.57 -6.45
N ILE A 155 -4.46 20.38 -6.50
CA ILE A 155 -3.60 20.63 -5.33
C ILE A 155 -4.35 21.36 -4.20
N GLU A 156 -5.37 22.12 -4.53
CA GLU A 156 -6.23 22.82 -3.58
C GLU A 156 -7.06 21.88 -2.71
N ASP A 157 -7.32 20.65 -3.20
CA ASP A 157 -8.08 19.60 -2.50
C ASP A 157 -7.16 18.54 -1.90
N ALA A 158 -5.84 18.75 -1.97
CA ALA A 158 -4.82 17.76 -1.65
C ALA A 158 -4.04 18.07 -0.37
N ALA A 159 -4.58 18.88 0.57
CA ALA A 159 -3.84 19.34 1.73
C ALA A 159 -3.19 18.23 2.54
N SER A 160 -3.95 17.18 2.93
CA SER A 160 -3.44 16.02 3.67
C SER A 160 -2.40 15.23 2.90
N TRP A 161 -2.51 15.16 1.56
CA TRP A 161 -1.51 14.53 0.71
C TRP A 161 -0.20 15.30 0.69
N VAL A 162 -0.30 16.64 0.61
CA VAL A 162 0.88 17.52 0.66
C VAL A 162 1.56 17.42 2.02
N ASP A 163 0.79 17.48 3.11
CA ASP A 163 1.31 17.41 4.47
C ASP A 163 1.95 16.03 4.74
N GLY A 164 1.34 14.93 4.32
CA GLY A 164 1.93 13.61 4.42
C GLY A 164 3.22 13.45 3.61
N MET A 165 3.29 14.03 2.42
CA MET A 165 4.54 14.04 1.63
C MET A 165 5.63 14.90 2.29
N LEU A 166 5.25 15.98 2.97
CA LEU A 166 6.19 16.81 3.72
C LEU A 166 6.74 16.06 4.95
N ASP A 167 5.92 15.24 5.62
CA ASP A 167 6.39 14.38 6.69
C ASP A 167 7.45 13.38 6.22
N ILE A 168 7.21 12.70 5.10
CA ILE A 168 8.19 11.76 4.53
C ILE A 168 9.47 12.51 4.11
N LYS A 169 9.33 13.69 3.51
CA LYS A 169 10.47 14.54 3.16
C LYS A 169 11.28 14.93 4.40
N GLU A 170 10.62 15.31 5.50
CA GLU A 170 11.29 15.63 6.76
C GLU A 170 12.07 14.42 7.31
N LEU A 171 11.46 13.24 7.36
CA LEU A 171 12.13 12.02 7.80
C LEU A 171 13.36 11.69 6.92
N TYR A 172 13.26 11.93 5.61
CA TYR A 172 14.38 11.78 4.69
C TYR A 172 15.51 12.80 4.96
N GLU A 173 15.18 14.07 5.13
CA GLU A 173 16.14 15.14 5.42
C GLU A 173 16.82 14.97 6.77
N LEU A 174 16.13 14.37 7.76
CA LEU A 174 16.69 13.97 9.04
C LEU A 174 17.64 12.76 8.93
N GLY A 175 17.69 12.09 7.77
CA GLY A 175 18.53 10.94 7.52
C GLY A 175 18.11 9.71 8.30
N TYR A 176 16.80 9.45 8.39
CA TYR A 176 16.26 8.28 9.06
C TYR A 176 16.10 7.07 8.14
N PHE A 177 16.16 7.27 6.83
CA PHE A 177 16.19 6.20 5.82
C PHE A 177 17.62 5.79 5.46
N PRO A 178 17.82 4.62 4.80
CA PRO A 178 19.11 4.28 4.20
C PRO A 178 19.57 5.33 3.18
N ASP A 179 20.87 5.56 3.08
CA ASP A 179 21.43 6.54 2.14
C ASP A 179 21.00 6.29 0.69
N ASN A 180 20.78 5.03 0.32
CA ASN A 180 20.35 4.61 -1.00
C ASN A 180 18.83 4.35 -1.12
N THR A 181 18.01 4.83 -0.20
CA THR A 181 16.54 4.53 -0.14
C THR A 181 15.81 4.78 -1.47
N LEU A 182 16.25 5.73 -2.29
CA LEU A 182 15.64 6.02 -3.59
C LEU A 182 16.06 5.04 -4.71
N SER A 183 17.03 4.18 -4.47
CA SER A 183 17.55 3.18 -5.42
C SER A 183 17.66 1.79 -4.83
N ALA A 184 17.41 1.64 -3.53
CA ALA A 184 17.41 0.35 -2.86
C ALA A 184 16.29 -0.55 -3.38
N THR A 185 16.52 -1.85 -3.35
CA THR A 185 15.47 -2.86 -3.54
C THR A 185 14.81 -3.21 -2.20
N ASP A 186 13.63 -3.80 -2.27
CA ASP A 186 12.95 -4.30 -1.07
C ASP A 186 13.76 -5.40 -0.38
N ASP A 187 14.41 -6.28 -1.16
CA ASP A 187 15.28 -7.33 -0.62
C ASP A 187 16.44 -6.75 0.19
N GLU A 188 17.03 -5.64 -0.25
CA GLU A 188 18.12 -4.97 0.47
C GLU A 188 17.64 -4.37 1.79
N THR A 189 16.51 -3.67 1.79
CA THR A 189 15.96 -3.08 3.02
C THR A 189 15.41 -4.13 3.98
N PHE A 190 14.79 -5.19 3.46
CA PHE A 190 14.38 -6.33 4.25
C PHE A 190 15.58 -7.03 4.92
N ALA A 191 16.70 -7.21 4.19
CA ALA A 191 17.92 -7.77 4.75
C ALA A 191 18.49 -6.90 5.87
N MET A 192 18.42 -5.55 5.75
CA MET A 192 18.85 -4.66 6.84
C MET A 192 18.05 -4.90 8.12
N PHE A 193 16.74 -5.06 8.00
CA PHE A 193 15.86 -5.35 9.14
C PHE A 193 16.17 -6.72 9.77
N VAL A 194 16.31 -7.76 8.96
CA VAL A 194 16.60 -9.13 9.43
C VAL A 194 17.99 -9.23 10.08
N ASP A 195 18.96 -8.49 9.56
CA ASP A 195 20.33 -8.44 10.07
C ASP A 195 20.49 -7.53 11.31
N SER A 196 19.39 -6.98 11.85
CA SER A 196 19.39 -6.04 12.97
C SER A 196 20.28 -4.80 12.71
N LYS A 197 20.25 -4.28 11.50
CA LYS A 197 20.91 -3.01 11.11
C LYS A 197 19.92 -1.84 11.06
N ALA A 198 18.62 -2.17 11.08
CA ALA A 198 17.51 -1.24 11.08
C ALA A 198 16.37 -1.77 11.96
#